data_a1203aa736ced596f67e07663fd1999a
#
_entry.id   a1203aa736ced596f67e07663fd1999a
#
_cell.length_a   1.000
_cell.length_b   1.000
_cell.length_c   1.000
_cell.angle_alpha   90.00
_cell.angle_beta   90.00
_cell.angle_gamma   90.00
#
_symmetry.space_group_name_H-M   'P 1'
#
loop_
_entity.id
_entity.type
_entity.pdbx_description
1 polymer ?
#
loop_
_entity_poly.entity_id
_entity_poly.type
_entity_poly.pdbx_seq_one_letter_code
_entity_poly.pdbx_strand_id
1 'polypeptide(L)'
;MITPKELEERDMKLDELEKKIDSSIKFYHGWNKWEEAIIDGEYPVDVRTAIGLKYREAGWNYVYHVTYSEHGDRPGLTHFIFSTEKLDCKVVGGFYVV
;
A
#
# COMPACT_ATOMS: atom_id res chain seq x y z
N MET A 1 -12.80 7.09 -21.34
CA MET A 1 -12.37 5.75 -21.83
C MET A 1 -10.89 5.57 -21.61
N ILE A 2 -10.48 4.47 -20.98
CA ILE A 2 -9.08 4.18 -20.76
C ILE A 2 -8.43 3.71 -22.05
N THR A 3 -7.30 4.32 -22.43
CA THR A 3 -6.53 3.92 -23.60
C THR A 3 -5.54 2.79 -23.25
N PRO A 4 -5.08 1.99 -24.25
CA PRO A 4 -4.06 0.98 -24.00
C PRO A 4 -2.78 1.55 -23.38
N LYS A 5 -2.41 2.77 -23.76
CA LYS A 5 -1.22 3.45 -23.20
C LYS A 5 -1.40 3.76 -21.72
N GLU A 6 -2.59 4.21 -21.32
CA GLU A 6 -2.90 4.49 -19.91
C GLU A 6 -2.85 3.21 -19.07
N LEU A 7 -3.31 2.08 -19.61
CA LEU A 7 -3.23 0.78 -18.94
C LEU A 7 -1.79 0.33 -18.75
N GLU A 8 -0.94 0.51 -19.76
CA GLU A 8 0.48 0.17 -19.67
C GLU A 8 1.18 1.01 -18.60
N GLU A 9 0.92 2.32 -18.57
CA GLU A 9 1.49 3.22 -17.56
C GLU A 9 1.04 2.84 -16.15
N ARG A 10 -0.22 2.47 -15.99
CA ARG A 10 -0.77 2.00 -14.72
C ARG A 10 -0.10 0.71 -14.26
N ASP A 11 0.05 -0.26 -15.16
CA ASP A 11 0.68 -1.53 -14.83
C ASP A 11 2.14 -1.36 -14.44
N MET A 12 2.87 -0.47 -15.12
CA MET A 12 4.25 -0.13 -14.77
C MET A 12 4.35 0.47 -13.36
N LYS A 13 3.44 1.37 -13.01
CA LYS A 13 3.38 1.97 -11.67
C LYS A 13 3.08 0.93 -10.60
N LEU A 14 2.19 -0.02 -10.90
CA LEU A 14 1.87 -1.09 -9.97
C LEU A 14 3.07 -2.00 -9.73
N ASP A 15 3.81 -2.35 -10.78
CA ASP A 15 5.01 -3.18 -10.66
C ASP A 15 6.10 -2.50 -9.83
N GLU A 16 6.33 -1.21 -10.05
CA GLU A 16 7.30 -0.43 -9.26
C GLU A 16 6.89 -0.38 -7.80
N LEU A 17 5.61 -0.12 -7.54
CA LEU A 17 5.08 -0.05 -6.19
C LEU A 17 5.19 -1.39 -5.48
N GLU A 18 4.88 -2.48 -6.15
CA GLU A 18 5.02 -3.83 -5.62
C GLU A 18 6.46 -4.13 -5.19
N LYS A 19 7.43 -3.76 -6.01
CA LYS A 19 8.85 -3.94 -5.69
C LYS A 19 9.26 -3.13 -4.46
N LYS A 20 8.78 -1.90 -4.35
CA LYS A 20 9.05 -1.04 -3.19
C LYS A 20 8.44 -1.62 -1.92
N ILE A 21 7.21 -2.11 -2.01
CA ILE A 21 6.52 -2.73 -0.87
C ILE A 21 7.26 -3.98 -0.42
N ASP A 22 7.59 -4.88 -1.34
CA ASP A 22 8.29 -6.12 -1.02
C ASP A 22 9.64 -5.85 -0.38
N SER A 23 10.37 -4.86 -0.87
CA SER A 23 11.64 -4.46 -0.28
C SER A 23 11.48 -3.90 1.13
N SER A 24 10.44 -3.10 1.35
CA SER A 24 10.13 -2.53 2.65
C SER A 24 9.77 -3.62 3.67
N ILE A 25 8.93 -4.56 3.29
CA ILE A 25 8.52 -5.69 4.15
C ILE A 25 9.73 -6.55 4.54
N LYS A 26 10.58 -6.89 3.58
CA LYS A 26 11.78 -7.70 3.84
C LYS A 26 12.75 -7.02 4.80
N PHE A 27 12.87 -5.70 4.71
CA PHE A 27 13.79 -4.94 5.54
C PHE A 27 13.27 -4.77 6.97
N TYR A 28 11.96 -4.56 7.13
CA TYR A 28 11.33 -4.32 8.42
C TYR A 28 10.51 -5.53 8.90
N HIS A 29 11.04 -6.72 8.74
CA HIS A 29 10.35 -7.92 9.20
C HIS A 29 10.11 -7.84 10.70
N GLY A 30 8.87 -7.61 11.09
CA GLY A 30 8.52 -7.16 12.43
C GLY A 30 8.09 -8.24 13.40
N TRP A 31 7.99 -7.85 14.66
CA TRP A 31 7.55 -8.67 15.79
C TRP A 31 6.03 -8.72 15.92
N ASN A 32 5.33 -7.94 15.08
CA ASN A 32 3.88 -7.81 15.10
C ASN A 32 3.22 -8.90 14.23
N LYS A 33 1.93 -9.11 14.45
CA LYS A 33 1.12 -10.05 13.66
C LYS A 33 0.85 -9.56 12.24
N TRP A 34 1.32 -8.37 11.90
CA TRP A 34 1.14 -7.76 10.60
C TRP A 34 2.45 -7.21 10.08
N GLU A 35 2.49 -6.99 8.76
CA GLU A 35 3.63 -6.38 8.10
C GLU A 35 3.29 -4.97 7.67
N GLU A 36 4.24 -4.06 7.78
CA GLU A 36 4.07 -2.66 7.39
C GLU A 36 5.05 -2.27 6.29
N ALA A 37 4.58 -1.46 5.35
CA ALA A 37 5.41 -0.88 4.31
C ALA A 37 5.15 0.61 4.24
N ILE A 38 6.22 1.40 4.36
CA ILE A 38 6.16 2.85 4.22
C ILE A 38 6.93 3.23 2.96
N ILE A 39 6.23 3.80 2.01
CA ILE A 39 6.76 4.11 0.68
C ILE A 39 6.77 5.61 0.47
N ASP A 40 7.88 6.13 -0.04
CA ASP A 40 7.98 7.54 -0.41
C ASP A 40 7.06 7.84 -1.59
N GLY A 41 6.36 8.95 -1.52
CA GLY A 41 5.47 9.40 -2.56
C GLY A 41 3.99 9.23 -2.21
N GLU A 42 3.16 9.96 -2.93
CA GLU A 42 1.72 9.94 -2.77
C GLU A 42 1.12 9.10 -3.89
N TYR A 43 0.38 8.07 -3.53
CA TYR A 43 -0.31 7.20 -4.49
C TYR A 43 -1.82 7.36 -4.31
N PRO A 44 -2.58 7.56 -5.39
CA PRO A 44 -4.03 7.73 -5.29
C PRO A 44 -4.72 6.45 -4.83
N VAL A 45 -5.93 6.59 -4.30
CA VAL A 45 -6.67 5.47 -3.70
C VAL A 45 -6.92 4.31 -4.67
N ASP A 46 -7.13 4.59 -5.95
CA ASP A 46 -7.37 3.57 -6.96
C ASP A 46 -6.12 2.70 -7.20
N VAL A 47 -4.95 3.31 -7.22
CA VAL A 47 -3.67 2.60 -7.34
C VAL A 47 -3.42 1.76 -6.09
N ARG A 48 -3.62 2.33 -4.91
CA ARG A 48 -3.45 1.62 -3.64
C ARG A 48 -4.39 0.41 -3.53
N THR A 49 -5.64 0.60 -3.94
CA THR A 49 -6.63 -0.49 -3.95
C THR A 49 -6.23 -1.60 -4.92
N ALA A 50 -5.78 -1.24 -6.10
CA ALA A 50 -5.34 -2.22 -7.10
C ALA A 50 -4.17 -3.06 -6.59
N ILE A 51 -3.17 -2.44 -5.98
CA ILE A 51 -2.03 -3.18 -5.41
C ILE A 51 -2.46 -4.01 -4.20
N GLY A 52 -3.34 -3.48 -3.37
CA GLY A 52 -3.88 -4.19 -2.21
C GLY A 52 -4.61 -5.48 -2.59
N LEU A 53 -5.34 -5.47 -3.70
CA LEU A 53 -6.02 -6.65 -4.22
C LEU A 53 -5.02 -7.74 -4.62
N LYS A 54 -3.88 -7.37 -5.19
CA LYS A 54 -2.81 -8.32 -5.51
C LYS A 54 -2.30 -9.04 -4.25
N TYR A 55 -2.11 -8.29 -3.17
CA TYR A 55 -1.64 -8.87 -1.91
C TYR A 55 -2.71 -9.72 -1.23
N ARG A 56 -3.97 -9.36 -1.37
CA ARG A 56 -5.07 -10.22 -0.89
C ARG A 56 -5.11 -11.55 -1.64
N GLU A 57 -4.92 -11.53 -2.94
CA GLU A 57 -4.84 -12.74 -3.74
C GLU A 57 -3.65 -13.61 -3.36
N ALA A 58 -2.57 -12.99 -2.87
CA ALA A 58 -1.39 -13.70 -2.41
C ALA A 58 -1.54 -14.31 -1.00
N GLY A 59 -2.64 -14.05 -0.30
CA GLY A 59 -2.92 -14.65 0.99
C GLY A 59 -3.14 -13.69 2.16
N TRP A 60 -2.97 -12.41 1.96
CA TRP A 60 -3.24 -11.41 2.99
C TRP A 60 -4.73 -11.13 3.06
N ASN A 61 -5.36 -11.40 4.18
CA ASN A 61 -6.82 -11.24 4.33
C ASN A 61 -7.26 -9.79 4.44
N TYR A 62 -6.40 -8.93 4.99
CA TYR A 62 -6.68 -7.51 5.19
C TYR A 62 -5.50 -6.69 4.71
N VAL A 63 -5.78 -5.71 3.87
CA VAL A 63 -4.79 -4.71 3.45
C VAL A 63 -5.34 -3.34 3.78
N TYR A 64 -4.61 -2.62 4.62
CA TYR A 64 -4.96 -1.26 5.03
C TYR A 64 -3.98 -0.31 4.37
N HIS A 65 -4.47 0.83 3.89
CA HIS A 65 -3.61 1.80 3.22
C HIS A 65 -4.08 3.23 3.44
N VAL A 66 -3.13 4.13 3.43
CA VAL A 66 -3.38 5.57 3.54
C VAL A 66 -2.23 6.32 2.87
N THR A 67 -2.52 7.51 2.38
CA THR A 67 -1.50 8.41 1.86
C THR A 67 -1.51 9.69 2.68
N TYR A 68 -0.33 10.11 3.12
CA TYR A 68 -0.15 11.39 3.80
C TYR A 68 0.42 12.39 2.80
N SER A 69 -0.24 13.53 2.69
CA SER A 69 0.17 14.58 1.78
C SER A 69 1.43 15.29 2.26
N GLU A 70 2.17 15.84 1.32
CA GLU A 70 3.31 16.70 1.60
C GLU A 70 2.88 17.86 2.50
N HIS A 71 3.64 18.10 3.57
CA HIS A 71 3.36 19.18 4.51
C HIS A 71 4.66 19.81 5.00
N GLY A 72 4.88 21.08 4.66
CA GLY A 72 6.12 21.78 5.01
C GLY A 72 7.33 21.09 4.39
N ASP A 73 8.31 20.74 5.23
CA ASP A 73 9.53 20.06 4.81
C ASP A 73 9.36 18.53 4.71
N ARG A 74 8.19 18.00 5.02
CA ARG A 74 7.92 16.57 4.99
C ARG A 74 7.38 16.17 3.63
N PRO A 75 8.05 15.24 2.92
CA PRO A 75 7.52 14.72 1.66
C PRO A 75 6.29 13.84 1.91
N GLY A 76 5.43 13.71 0.90
CA GLY A 76 4.30 12.81 0.96
C GLY A 76 4.78 11.36 1.07
N LEU A 77 3.99 10.52 1.73
CA LEU A 77 4.29 9.10 1.85
C LEU A 77 3.00 8.27 1.81
N THR A 78 3.16 7.00 1.51
CA THR A 78 2.06 6.04 1.50
C THR A 78 2.38 4.90 2.46
N HIS A 79 1.42 4.54 3.31
CA HIS A 79 1.59 3.53 4.33
C HIS A 79 0.64 2.37 4.05
N PHE A 80 1.18 1.16 4.00
CA PHE A 80 0.42 -0.08 3.85
C PHE A 80 0.61 -0.95 5.09
N ILE A 81 -0.47 -1.60 5.51
CA ILE A 81 -0.44 -2.61 6.57
C ILE A 81 -1.10 -3.87 6.02
N PHE A 82 -0.38 -4.98 6.07
CA PHE A 82 -0.84 -6.29 5.59
C PHE A 82 -1.04 -7.22 6.78
N SER A 83 -2.22 -7.80 6.91
CA SER A 83 -2.54 -8.65 8.03
C SER A 83 -3.37 -9.86 7.61
N THR A 84 -3.20 -10.97 8.32
CA THR A 84 -4.05 -12.15 8.16
C THR A 84 -5.25 -12.07 9.09
N GLU A 85 -5.21 -11.21 10.10
CA GLU A 85 -6.29 -11.00 11.07
C GLU A 85 -6.81 -9.56 11.00
N LYS A 86 -8.09 -9.38 11.34
CA LYS A 86 -8.66 -8.03 11.42
C LYS A 86 -8.01 -7.26 12.56
N LEU A 87 -7.49 -6.08 12.26
CA LEU A 87 -6.82 -5.24 13.25
C LEU A 87 -7.82 -4.30 13.95
N ASP A 88 -7.48 -3.93 15.19
CA ASP A 88 -8.25 -2.99 15.98
C ASP A 88 -8.24 -1.61 15.31
N CYS A 89 -9.37 -0.92 15.32
CA CYS A 89 -9.47 0.44 14.78
C CYS A 89 -8.55 1.44 15.47
N LYS A 90 -8.04 1.15 16.66
CA LYS A 90 -6.98 1.95 17.31
C LYS A 90 -5.68 1.91 16.52
N VAL A 91 -5.43 0.82 15.81
CA VAL A 91 -4.22 0.64 14.99
C VAL A 91 -4.44 1.21 13.59
N VAL A 92 -5.60 0.93 13.00
CA VAL A 92 -5.87 1.24 11.58
C VAL A 92 -6.98 2.26 11.37
N GLY A 93 -7.34 3.01 12.41
CA GLY A 93 -8.31 4.10 12.30
C GLY A 93 -7.84 5.15 11.30
N GLY A 94 -8.70 5.50 10.33
CA GLY A 94 -8.35 6.41 9.26
C GLY A 94 -7.73 5.77 8.03
N PHE A 95 -7.43 4.48 8.08
CA PHE A 95 -6.95 3.75 6.89
C PHE A 95 -8.11 3.27 6.03
N TYR A 96 -7.87 3.19 4.73
CA TYR A 96 -8.75 2.51 3.80
C TYR A 96 -8.51 1.01 3.89
N VAL A 97 -9.53 0.21 3.68
CA VAL A 97 -9.44 -1.26 3.71
C VAL A 97 -9.74 -1.84 2.33
N VAL A 98 -8.91 -2.74 1.92
CA VAL A 98 -9.17 -3.51 0.70
C VAL A 98 -9.79 -4.85 1.04
#